data_44f43891073e5770b715fe3673fb7253
#
_entry.id   44f43891073e5770b715fe3673fb7253
#
_cell.length_a   1.000
_cell.length_b   1.000
_cell.length_c   1.000
_cell.angle_alpha   90.00
_cell.angle_beta   90.00
_cell.angle_gamma   90.00
#
_symmetry.space_group_name_H-M   'P 1'
#
loop_
_entity.id
_entity.type
_entity.pdbx_description
1 polymer ?
#
loop_
_entity_poly.entity_id
_entity_poly.type
_entity_poly.pdbx_seq_one_letter_code
_entity_poly.pdbx_strand_id
1 'polypeptide(L)'
;LIAAAFVPHPPQTMPSIKRDGMTHDEFNTFCGSLTATTYVFQWHGSHVWKVGGKVFAISGRKNDEPSFTFKVSDIACEMLKARPGLRPAPYLASRGKKWIQHFAKPGLSDGDLRDYIRQSHVIISQGLSKKTRLELGLGTR
;
A
#
# COMPACT_ATOMS: atom_id res chain seq x y z
N LEU A 1 -33.49 -6.96 -16.21
CA LEU A 1 -32.94 -6.50 -16.19
C LEU A 1 -32.14 -6.38 -15.82
N ILE A 2 -32.15 -6.42 -15.91
CA ILE A 2 -31.35 -5.97 -15.77
C ILE A 2 -30.49 -5.70 -15.50
N ALA A 3 -30.65 -5.78 -15.48
CA ALA A 3 -29.88 -5.23 -15.34
C ALA A 3 -28.99 -4.97 -15.00
N ALA A 4 -29.16 -5.07 -14.97
CA ALA A 4 -28.41 -4.62 -14.81
C ALA A 4 -27.56 -4.43 -14.60
N ALA A 5 -27.75 -4.71 -14.73
CA ALA A 5 -27.09 -4.35 -14.71
C ALA A 5 -26.26 -4.08 -14.45
N PHE A 6 -26.38 -3.95 -14.47
CA PHE A 6 -25.64 -3.38 -14.39
C PHE A 6 -24.66 -3.20 -14.04
N VAL A 7 -24.75 -3.56 -14.02
CA VAL A 7 -23.90 -3.08 -13.93
C VAL A 7 -23.03 -2.53 -13.83
N PRO A 8 -23.09 -2.60 -13.61
CA PRO A 8 -22.36 -1.74 -13.63
C PRO A 8 -21.29 -1.47 -13.57
N HIS A 9 -21.32 -1.36 -13.72
CA HIS A 9 -20.55 -0.90 -13.92
C HIS A 9 -19.83 -0.64 -14.13
N PRO A 10 -19.94 -0.75 -13.96
CA PRO A 10 -19.33 -0.19 -14.31
C PRO A 10 -18.65 0.05 -14.67
N PRO A 11 -18.76 0.11 -14.53
CA PRO A 11 -18.18 0.65 -15.03
C PRO A 11 -17.29 0.70 -15.23
N GLN A 12 -17.42 0.46 -15.30
CA GLN A 12 -16.78 0.75 -15.62
C GLN A 12 -15.91 0.92 -15.98
N THR A 13 -16.02 0.49 -15.95
CA THR A 13 -15.08 1.06 -16.27
C THR A 13 -14.47 1.53 -17.38
N MET A 14 -14.15 2.20 -17.63
CA MET A 14 -13.64 2.75 -18.81
C MET A 14 -12.16 2.77 -18.80
N PRO A 15 -11.51 1.75 -19.34
CA PRO A 15 -10.06 1.63 -19.24
C PRO A 15 -9.33 2.77 -19.93
N SER A 16 -9.88 3.28 -21.01
CA SER A 16 -9.17 4.30 -21.77
C SER A 16 -9.02 5.62 -21.02
N ILE A 17 -9.80 5.83 -19.99
CA ILE A 17 -9.68 7.04 -19.20
C ILE A 17 -9.16 6.76 -17.81
N LYS A 18 -8.72 5.53 -17.58
CA LYS A 18 -8.07 5.21 -16.33
C LYS A 18 -6.74 5.93 -16.25
N ARG A 19 -6.46 6.52 -15.12
CA ARG A 19 -5.18 7.17 -14.91
C ARG A 19 -4.07 6.15 -14.92
N ASP A 20 -2.91 6.57 -15.37
CA ASP A 20 -1.73 5.74 -15.22
C ASP A 20 -1.45 5.58 -13.75
N GLY A 21 -1.16 4.36 -13.35
CA GLY A 21 -0.81 4.06 -11.99
C GLY A 21 -1.99 3.68 -11.12
N MET A 22 -1.68 3.29 -9.91
CA MET A 22 -2.67 2.79 -8.97
C MET A 22 -3.52 3.93 -8.41
N THR A 23 -4.82 3.68 -8.27
CA THR A 23 -5.73 4.63 -7.63
C THR A 23 -5.86 4.30 -6.15
N HIS A 24 -6.43 5.24 -5.38
CA HIS A 24 -6.73 4.96 -3.97
C HIS A 24 -7.67 3.76 -3.82
N ASP A 25 -8.66 3.65 -4.70
CA ASP A 25 -9.60 2.53 -4.62
C ASP A 25 -8.91 1.20 -4.88
N GLU A 26 -8.03 1.17 -5.87
CA GLU A 26 -7.26 -0.05 -6.15
C GLU A 26 -6.35 -0.41 -5.00
N PHE A 27 -5.70 0.60 -4.41
CA PHE A 27 -4.86 0.40 -3.24
C PHE A 27 -5.67 -0.17 -2.07
N ASN A 28 -6.83 0.43 -1.79
CA ASN A 28 -7.65 -0.04 -0.68
C ASN A 28 -8.17 -1.46 -0.91
N THR A 29 -8.57 -1.77 -2.14
CA THR A 29 -9.03 -3.12 -2.47
C THR A 29 -7.91 -4.14 -2.24
N PHE A 30 -6.70 -3.80 -2.70
CA PHE A 30 -5.58 -4.71 -2.55
C PHE A 30 -5.20 -4.92 -1.09
N CYS A 31 -5.05 -3.83 -0.32
CA CYS A 31 -4.69 -3.95 1.08
C CYS A 31 -5.74 -4.72 1.88
N GLY A 32 -7.01 -4.50 1.55
CA GLY A 32 -8.09 -5.21 2.23
C GLY A 32 -8.13 -6.69 1.93
N SER A 33 -7.49 -7.12 0.84
CA SER A 33 -7.42 -8.53 0.50
C SER A 33 -6.34 -9.28 1.27
N LEU A 34 -5.44 -8.57 1.94
CA LEU A 34 -4.37 -9.21 2.69
C LEU A 34 -4.88 -9.65 4.07
N THR A 35 -4.22 -10.67 4.62
CA THR A 35 -4.71 -11.31 5.85
C THR A 35 -4.69 -10.35 7.04
N ALA A 36 -5.82 -10.33 7.76
CA ALA A 36 -5.95 -9.67 9.07
C ALA A 36 -5.65 -8.17 9.02
N THR A 37 -6.10 -7.49 7.96
CA THR A 37 -5.85 -6.06 7.83
C THR A 37 -7.02 -5.25 8.33
N THR A 38 -6.73 -4.07 8.85
CA THR A 38 -7.72 -3.09 9.27
C THR A 38 -7.40 -1.74 8.64
N TYR A 39 -8.41 -0.93 8.47
CA TYR A 39 -8.33 0.32 7.74
C TYR A 39 -8.76 1.49 8.59
N VAL A 40 -8.05 2.61 8.46
CA VAL A 40 -8.48 3.86 9.08
C VAL A 40 -8.12 5.03 8.16
N PHE A 41 -9.00 6.01 8.08
CA PHE A 41 -8.77 7.23 7.32
C PHE A 41 -8.35 8.31 8.32
N GLN A 42 -7.10 8.75 8.24
CA GLN A 42 -6.57 9.69 9.24
C GLN A 42 -5.40 10.47 8.65
N TRP A 43 -4.75 11.27 9.47
CA TRP A 43 -3.57 12.05 9.08
C TRP A 43 -3.84 12.92 7.85
N HIS A 44 -4.85 13.78 7.95
CA HIS A 44 -5.16 14.76 6.91
C HIS A 44 -5.50 14.12 5.56
N GLY A 45 -6.29 13.06 5.60
CA GLY A 45 -6.79 12.47 4.37
C GLY A 45 -5.99 11.29 3.86
N SER A 46 -5.26 10.61 4.74
CA SER A 46 -4.52 9.41 4.33
C SER A 46 -5.33 8.15 4.60
N HIS A 47 -5.19 7.20 3.67
CA HIS A 47 -5.73 5.85 3.81
C HIS A 47 -4.66 5.00 4.47
N VAL A 48 -4.92 4.54 5.68
CA VAL A 48 -3.92 3.84 6.48
C VAL A 48 -4.37 2.40 6.71
N TRP A 49 -3.52 1.46 6.34
CA TRP A 49 -3.78 0.04 6.52
C TRP A 49 -2.83 -0.54 7.55
N LYS A 50 -3.38 -1.35 8.45
CA LYS A 50 -2.66 -1.92 9.57
C LYS A 50 -2.83 -3.44 9.60
N VAL A 51 -1.86 -4.10 10.21
CA VAL A 51 -1.96 -5.52 10.56
C VAL A 51 -1.49 -5.64 11.99
N GLY A 52 -2.32 -6.26 12.84
CA GLY A 52 -2.01 -6.38 14.26
C GLY A 52 -1.82 -5.03 14.95
N GLY A 53 -2.52 -4.00 14.48
CA GLY A 53 -2.40 -2.67 15.04
C GLY A 53 -1.22 -1.86 14.55
N LYS A 54 -0.39 -2.42 13.68
CA LYS A 54 0.80 -1.73 13.17
C LYS A 54 0.61 -1.37 11.69
N VAL A 55 0.97 -0.16 11.32
CA VAL A 55 0.83 0.33 9.96
C VAL A 55 1.77 -0.43 9.02
N PHE A 56 1.27 -0.83 7.86
CA PHE A 56 2.13 -1.42 6.83
C PHE A 56 2.00 -0.72 5.49
N ALA A 57 0.94 0.06 5.26
CA ALA A 57 0.78 0.77 4.00
C ALA A 57 -0.05 2.03 4.21
N ILE A 58 0.35 3.09 3.54
CA ILE A 58 -0.34 4.38 3.61
C ILE A 58 -0.52 4.90 2.20
N SER A 59 -1.69 5.41 1.89
CA SER A 59 -1.93 6.11 0.64
C SER A 59 -2.39 7.52 0.95
N GLY A 60 -1.64 8.50 0.45
CA GLY A 60 -2.00 9.90 0.60
C GLY A 60 -1.97 10.59 -0.74
N ARG A 61 -1.72 11.89 -0.74
CA ARG A 61 -1.62 12.66 -1.97
C ARG A 61 -0.38 13.52 -1.94
N LYS A 62 0.20 13.68 -3.12
CA LYS A 62 1.25 14.64 -3.33
C LYS A 62 0.99 15.31 -4.67
N ASN A 63 0.81 16.64 -4.64
CA ASN A 63 0.50 17.41 -5.86
C ASN A 63 -0.71 16.83 -6.61
N ASP A 64 -1.75 16.49 -5.84
CA ASP A 64 -3.01 15.94 -6.38
C ASP A 64 -2.89 14.55 -6.98
N GLU A 65 -1.73 13.91 -6.84
CA GLU A 65 -1.54 12.54 -7.30
C GLU A 65 -1.48 11.60 -6.09
N PRO A 66 -1.98 10.37 -6.22
CA PRO A 66 -1.85 9.42 -5.12
C PRO A 66 -0.39 9.15 -4.80
N SER A 67 -0.09 9.03 -3.52
CA SER A 67 1.23 8.60 -3.08
C SER A 67 1.07 7.39 -2.20
N PHE A 68 2.06 6.48 -2.24
CA PHE A 68 1.98 5.22 -1.51
C PHE A 68 3.24 5.02 -0.71
N THR A 69 3.08 4.67 0.56
CA THR A 69 4.21 4.50 1.47
C THR A 69 4.15 3.09 2.04
N PHE A 70 5.30 2.42 2.05
CA PHE A 70 5.37 1.03 2.51
C PHE A 70 6.76 0.74 3.07
N LYS A 71 6.84 -0.26 3.94
CA LYS A 71 8.09 -0.66 4.55
C LYS A 71 8.80 -1.66 3.64
N VAL A 72 10.13 -1.55 3.59
CA VAL A 72 10.94 -2.41 2.75
C VAL A 72 12.11 -2.98 3.55
N SER A 73 12.75 -4.00 2.99
CA SER A 73 14.00 -4.53 3.55
C SER A 73 15.13 -3.54 3.30
N ASP A 74 16.25 -3.74 4.00
CA ASP A 74 17.41 -2.88 3.81
C ASP A 74 17.88 -2.89 2.36
N ILE A 75 17.94 -4.08 1.77
CA ILE A 75 18.40 -4.21 0.38
C ILE A 75 17.46 -3.49 -0.56
N ALA A 76 16.16 -3.69 -0.40
CA ALA A 76 15.18 -3.04 -1.26
C ALA A 76 15.24 -1.53 -1.10
N CYS A 77 15.47 -1.05 0.11
CA CYS A 77 15.60 0.39 0.34
C CYS A 77 16.73 0.98 -0.48
N GLU A 78 17.88 0.32 -0.47
CA GLU A 78 19.03 0.79 -1.26
C GLU A 78 18.74 0.79 -2.75
N MET A 79 17.98 -0.20 -3.22
CA MET A 79 17.65 -0.28 -4.63
C MET A 79 16.62 0.75 -5.05
N LEU A 80 15.71 1.11 -4.17
CA LEU A 80 14.55 1.91 -4.54
C LEU A 80 14.71 3.40 -4.25
N LYS A 81 15.47 3.76 -3.22
CA LYS A 81 15.43 5.14 -2.70
C LYS A 81 15.87 6.20 -3.69
N ALA A 82 16.64 5.82 -4.69
CA ALA A 82 17.13 6.76 -5.69
C ALA A 82 16.44 6.64 -7.04
N ARG A 83 15.44 5.75 -7.15
CA ARG A 83 14.72 5.61 -8.43
C ARG A 83 13.81 6.82 -8.65
N PRO A 84 13.66 7.28 -9.90
CA PRO A 84 12.75 8.38 -10.18
C PRO A 84 11.31 8.05 -9.72
N GLY A 85 10.71 8.96 -8.97
CA GLY A 85 9.38 8.77 -8.44
C GLY A 85 9.31 8.08 -7.09
N LEU A 86 10.46 7.66 -6.56
CA LEU A 86 10.56 7.03 -5.25
C LEU A 86 11.51 7.82 -4.37
N ARG A 87 11.29 7.76 -3.08
CA ARG A 87 12.18 8.43 -2.11
C ARG A 87 12.01 7.80 -0.75
N PRO A 88 12.97 8.00 0.15
CA PRO A 88 12.75 7.63 1.55
C PRO A 88 11.53 8.37 2.07
N ALA A 89 10.65 7.68 2.78
CA ALA A 89 9.39 8.27 3.22
C ALA A 89 9.66 9.41 4.21
N PRO A 90 9.05 10.57 4.00
CA PRO A 90 9.20 11.67 4.95
C PRO A 90 8.76 11.24 6.34
N TYR A 91 9.44 11.76 7.35
CA TYR A 91 9.18 11.49 8.77
C TYR A 91 9.54 10.08 9.22
N LEU A 92 9.12 9.07 8.47
CA LEU A 92 9.39 7.68 8.86
C LEU A 92 10.85 7.32 8.63
N ALA A 93 11.40 7.69 7.48
CA ALA A 93 12.79 7.36 7.18
C ALA A 93 13.76 8.15 8.04
N SER A 94 13.36 9.30 8.56
CA SER A 94 14.24 10.13 9.38
C SER A 94 14.59 9.44 10.71
N ARG A 95 13.86 8.38 11.06
CA ARG A 95 14.16 7.61 12.29
C ARG A 95 15.02 6.39 12.00
N GLY A 96 15.65 6.34 10.82
CA GLY A 96 16.45 5.20 10.44
C GLY A 96 15.65 4.00 9.99
N LYS A 97 14.36 4.14 9.83
CA LYS A 97 13.50 3.06 9.39
C LYS A 97 13.46 3.01 7.87
N LYS A 98 13.29 1.82 7.33
CA LYS A 98 13.34 1.61 5.89
C LYS A 98 11.94 1.65 5.30
N TRP A 99 11.46 2.87 5.07
CA TRP A 99 10.18 3.11 4.43
C TRP A 99 10.40 3.88 3.14
N ILE A 100 9.69 3.50 2.10
CA ILE A 100 9.77 4.15 0.78
C ILE A 100 8.42 4.77 0.45
N GLN A 101 8.47 5.95 -0.15
CA GLN A 101 7.27 6.59 -0.67
C GLN A 101 7.36 6.63 -2.19
N HIS A 102 6.32 6.10 -2.82
CA HIS A 102 6.11 6.20 -4.26
C HIS A 102 5.25 7.45 -4.45
N PHE A 103 5.84 8.51 -4.96
CA PHE A 103 5.17 9.81 -4.98
C PHE A 103 4.95 10.39 -6.36
N ALA A 104 5.55 9.81 -7.38
CA ALA A 104 5.46 10.36 -8.73
C ALA A 104 5.84 9.31 -9.75
N LYS A 105 5.57 9.63 -11.00
CA LYS A 105 5.99 8.77 -12.10
C LYS A 105 7.44 9.07 -12.45
N PRO A 106 8.16 8.11 -12.99
CA PRO A 106 7.65 6.80 -13.40
C PRO A 106 7.44 5.83 -12.24
N GLY A 107 8.22 5.92 -11.17
CA GLY A 107 8.03 5.06 -10.01
C GLY A 107 8.02 3.57 -10.34
N LEU A 108 7.16 2.84 -9.66
CA LEU A 108 6.99 1.40 -9.84
C LEU A 108 5.76 1.12 -10.67
N SER A 109 5.77 0.00 -11.41
CA SER A 109 4.57 -0.49 -12.06
C SER A 109 3.55 -0.88 -11.00
N ASP A 110 2.28 -0.97 -11.38
CA ASP A 110 1.24 -1.37 -10.43
C ASP A 110 1.52 -2.77 -9.85
N GLY A 111 2.02 -3.67 -10.68
CA GLY A 111 2.35 -5.02 -10.20
C GLY A 111 3.46 -5.00 -9.18
N ASP A 112 4.52 -4.26 -9.45
CA ASP A 112 5.64 -4.14 -8.51
C ASP A 112 5.20 -3.43 -7.24
N LEU A 113 4.37 -2.41 -7.36
CA LEU A 113 3.87 -1.69 -6.20
C LEU A 113 3.08 -2.63 -5.29
N ARG A 114 2.20 -3.45 -5.88
CA ARG A 114 1.44 -4.43 -5.10
C ARG A 114 2.38 -5.43 -4.42
N ASP A 115 3.42 -5.87 -5.13
CA ASP A 115 4.37 -6.80 -4.53
C ASP A 115 5.10 -6.20 -3.34
N TYR A 116 5.52 -4.95 -3.43
CA TYR A 116 6.18 -4.30 -2.30
C TYR A 116 5.22 -4.05 -1.14
N ILE A 117 3.97 -3.72 -1.43
CA ILE A 117 2.98 -3.57 -0.36
C ILE A 117 2.75 -4.91 0.33
N ARG A 118 2.67 -6.00 -0.44
CA ARG A 118 2.54 -7.35 0.14
C ARG A 118 3.74 -7.68 1.02
N GLN A 119 4.94 -7.37 0.55
CA GLN A 119 6.16 -7.59 1.34
C GLN A 119 6.14 -6.75 2.61
N SER A 120 5.64 -5.52 2.54
CA SER A 120 5.51 -4.68 3.71
C SER A 120 4.61 -5.33 4.76
N HIS A 121 3.48 -5.89 4.32
CA HIS A 121 2.58 -6.63 5.20
C HIS A 121 3.32 -7.78 5.89
N VAL A 122 4.13 -8.53 5.15
CA VAL A 122 4.90 -9.64 5.71
C VAL A 122 5.91 -9.13 6.74
N ILE A 123 6.66 -8.09 6.38
CA ILE A 123 7.69 -7.54 7.27
C ILE A 123 7.07 -7.08 8.60
N ILE A 124 5.98 -6.33 8.51
CA ILE A 124 5.32 -5.83 9.71
C ILE A 124 4.73 -6.99 10.52
N SER A 125 4.11 -7.97 9.82
CA SER A 125 3.55 -9.13 10.50
C SER A 125 4.60 -9.91 11.28
N GLN A 126 5.80 -10.05 10.72
CA GLN A 126 6.87 -10.78 11.38
C GLN A 126 7.35 -10.07 12.65
N GLY A 127 7.10 -8.78 12.77
CA GLY A 127 7.43 -8.04 13.98
C GLY A 127 6.42 -8.20 15.11
N LEU A 128 5.29 -8.85 14.85
CA LEU A 128 4.29 -9.09 15.87
C LEU A 128 4.69 -10.30 16.72
N SER A 129 4.17 -10.37 17.95
CA SER A 129 4.45 -11.52 18.79
C SER A 129 3.88 -12.79 18.17
N LYS A 130 4.46 -13.93 18.53
CA LYS A 130 3.97 -15.21 18.04
C LYS A 130 2.50 -15.41 18.38
N LYS A 131 2.13 -15.05 19.60
CA LYS A 131 0.74 -15.17 20.04
C LYS A 131 -0.19 -14.37 19.15
N THR A 132 0.16 -13.12 18.88
CA THR A 132 -0.66 -12.24 18.03
C THR A 132 -0.76 -12.80 16.62
N ARG A 133 0.36 -13.27 16.06
CA ARG A 133 0.33 -13.84 14.72
C ARG A 133 -0.60 -15.06 14.62
N LEU A 134 -0.56 -15.90 15.64
CA LEU A 134 -1.44 -17.06 15.66
C LEU A 134 -2.91 -16.66 15.79
N GLU A 135 -3.20 -15.70 16.63
CA GLU A 135 -4.56 -15.20 16.81
C GLU A 135 -5.13 -14.60 15.54
N LEU A 136 -4.28 -13.99 14.74
CA LEU A 136 -4.70 -13.32 13.51
C LEU A 136 -4.64 -14.22 12.27
N GLY A 137 -4.17 -15.45 12.42
CA GLY A 137 -4.08 -16.35 11.28
C GLY A 137 -2.91 -16.04 10.37
N LEU A 138 -1.86 -15.41 10.89
CA LEU A 138 -0.70 -14.99 10.08
C LEU A 138 0.41 -16.03 10.04
N GLY A 139 0.25 -17.16 10.71
CA GLY A 139 1.28 -18.18 10.77
C GLY A 139 2.33 -17.87 11.83
N THR A 140 3.35 -18.71 11.89
CA THR A 140 4.33 -18.65 12.97
C THR A 140 5.71 -18.19 12.54
N ARG A 141 5.85 -17.85 11.27
CA ARG A 141 7.16 -17.42 10.79
C ARG A 141 7.28 -15.95 10.70
#